data_830d116916f7fb2ff938132093a93eae
#
_entry.id   830d116916f7fb2ff938132093a93eae
#
_cell.length_a   1.000
_cell.length_b   1.000
_cell.length_c   1.000
_cell.angle_alpha   90.00
_cell.angle_beta   90.00
_cell.angle_gamma   90.00
#
_symmetry.space_group_name_H-M   'P 1'
#
loop_
_entity.id
_entity.type
_entity.pdbx_description
1 polymer ?
#
loop_
_entity_poly.entity_id
_entity_poly.type
_entity_poly.pdbx_seq_one_letter_code
_entity_poly.pdbx_strand_id
1 'polypeptide(L)'
;MEYILERTQTVHVSIEDAFGFFSQAGNLEEITPSWLRFEVLSAPDALRYGSLLAYRLELFRVPIHWLTRIATWHPPRSFADEQISGPYPLWEHTHRFSPVDGGTEIYDHVRYRVPGGRLAPAVQRPFVGRWLDEIFDFRAERLREILG
;
A
#
# COMPACT_ATOMS: atom_id res chain seq x y z
N MET A 1 -13.58 7.16 14.01
CA MET A 1 -14.09 5.91 13.42
C MET A 1 -13.03 5.31 12.52
N GLU A 2 -12.76 4.03 12.70
CA GLU A 2 -11.80 3.30 11.89
C GLU A 2 -12.50 2.60 10.76
N TYR A 3 -11.81 2.51 9.64
CA TYR A 3 -12.26 1.78 8.45
C TYR A 3 -11.27 0.69 8.11
N ILE A 4 -11.74 -0.37 7.47
CA ILE A 4 -10.92 -1.49 7.04
C ILE A 4 -11.11 -1.71 5.55
N LEU A 5 -10.00 -1.86 4.85
CA LEU A 5 -9.96 -2.26 3.45
C LEU A 5 -9.20 -3.57 3.36
N GLU A 6 -9.82 -4.57 2.76
CA GLU A 6 -9.21 -5.88 2.57
C GLU A 6 -9.22 -6.25 1.10
N ARG A 7 -8.12 -6.81 0.61
CA ARG A 7 -8.00 -7.32 -0.76
C ARG A 7 -7.21 -8.60 -0.75
N THR A 8 -7.59 -9.51 -1.63
CA THR A 8 -6.89 -10.78 -1.83
C THR A 8 -6.68 -10.99 -3.31
N GLN A 9 -5.48 -11.41 -3.68
CA GLN A 9 -5.11 -11.64 -5.07
C GLN A 9 -4.11 -12.79 -5.15
N THR A 10 -4.21 -13.61 -6.20
CA THR A 10 -3.21 -14.64 -6.48
C THR A 10 -2.36 -14.20 -7.66
N VAL A 11 -1.04 -14.32 -7.51
CA VAL A 11 -0.06 -14.08 -8.58
C VAL A 11 0.69 -15.39 -8.86
N HIS A 12 1.17 -15.55 -10.10
CA HIS A 12 1.75 -16.82 -10.57
C HIS A 12 3.27 -16.83 -10.46
N VAL A 13 3.79 -16.43 -9.30
CA VAL A 13 5.22 -16.49 -8.98
C VAL A 13 5.38 -17.09 -7.58
N SER A 14 6.61 -17.50 -7.25
CA SER A 14 6.92 -18.02 -5.93
C SER A 14 6.70 -17.00 -4.83
N ILE A 15 6.54 -17.45 -3.59
CA ILE A 15 6.39 -16.55 -2.45
C ILE A 15 7.62 -15.65 -2.29
N GLU A 16 8.82 -16.16 -2.58
CA GLU A 16 10.06 -15.41 -2.53
C GLU A 16 10.07 -14.28 -3.56
N ASP A 17 9.62 -14.57 -4.78
CA ASP A 17 9.56 -13.56 -5.84
C ASP A 17 8.48 -12.53 -5.56
N ALA A 18 7.31 -12.96 -5.07
CA ALA A 18 6.24 -12.04 -4.70
C ALA A 18 6.68 -11.10 -3.58
N PHE A 19 7.23 -11.63 -2.51
CA PHE A 19 7.73 -10.83 -1.40
C PHE A 19 8.87 -9.92 -1.84
N GLY A 20 9.79 -10.45 -2.65
CA GLY A 20 10.93 -9.71 -3.18
C GLY A 20 10.53 -8.48 -3.99
N PHE A 21 9.45 -8.56 -4.74
CA PHE A 21 8.91 -7.41 -5.48
C PHE A 21 8.58 -6.25 -4.52
N PHE A 22 7.91 -6.55 -3.41
CA PHE A 22 7.53 -5.54 -2.42
C PHE A 22 8.69 -5.07 -1.55
N SER A 23 9.81 -5.80 -1.54
CA SER A 23 11.00 -5.42 -0.77
C SER A 23 11.73 -4.23 -1.35
N GLN A 24 11.41 -3.84 -2.58
CA GLN A 24 12.02 -2.72 -3.27
C GLN A 24 11.03 -1.58 -3.40
N ALA A 25 11.27 -0.49 -2.68
CA ALA A 25 10.35 0.64 -2.62
C ALA A 25 10.06 1.26 -3.99
N GLY A 26 11.02 1.25 -4.91
CA GLY A 26 10.82 1.76 -6.26
C GLY A 26 9.70 1.07 -7.03
N ASN A 27 9.41 -0.19 -6.70
CA ASN A 27 8.32 -0.94 -7.35
C ASN A 27 6.94 -0.39 -6.99
N LEU A 28 6.82 0.39 -5.90
CA LEU A 28 5.56 1.04 -5.55
C LEU A 28 5.08 2.00 -6.63
N GLU A 29 6.00 2.64 -7.33
CA GLU A 29 5.65 3.55 -8.43
C GLU A 29 5.02 2.79 -9.58
N GLU A 30 5.43 1.55 -9.80
CA GLU A 30 4.92 0.69 -10.87
C GLU A 30 3.47 0.23 -10.63
N ILE A 31 3.04 0.18 -9.38
CA ILE A 31 1.71 -0.31 -8.99
C ILE A 31 0.80 0.80 -8.45
N THR A 32 1.17 2.06 -8.64
CA THR A 32 0.38 3.22 -8.21
C THR A 32 -0.14 3.97 -9.43
N PRO A 33 -1.44 4.36 -9.46
CA PRO A 33 -2.00 5.05 -10.61
C PRO A 33 -1.25 6.33 -10.98
N SER A 34 -1.07 6.55 -12.26
CA SER A 34 -0.34 7.72 -12.77
C SER A 34 -1.00 9.06 -12.40
N TRP A 35 -2.32 9.06 -12.21
CA TRP A 35 -3.02 10.30 -11.85
C TRP A 35 -2.70 10.80 -10.45
N LEU A 36 -2.11 9.95 -9.58
CA LEU A 36 -1.61 10.37 -8.26
C LEU A 36 -0.24 11.03 -8.33
N ARG A 37 0.47 10.91 -9.45
CA ARG A 37 1.85 11.41 -9.59
C ARG A 37 2.74 10.99 -8.44
N PHE A 38 2.65 9.71 -8.08
CA PHE A 38 3.35 9.13 -6.94
C PHE A 38 4.84 9.05 -7.22
N GLU A 39 5.65 9.50 -6.27
CA GLU A 39 7.10 9.49 -6.35
C GLU A 39 7.70 9.10 -5.01
N VAL A 40 8.62 8.14 -5.03
CA VAL A 40 9.42 7.78 -3.85
C VAL A 40 10.56 8.79 -3.76
N LEU A 41 10.54 9.61 -2.71
CA LEU A 41 11.56 10.64 -2.49
C LEU A 41 12.80 10.09 -1.79
N SER A 42 12.60 9.16 -0.87
CA SER A 42 13.68 8.57 -0.09
C SER A 42 13.27 7.18 0.40
N ALA A 43 14.16 6.21 0.20
CA ALA A 43 13.98 4.85 0.70
C ALA A 43 15.33 4.15 0.72
N PRO A 44 15.54 3.13 1.58
CA PRO A 44 16.74 2.28 1.49
C PRO A 44 16.65 1.40 0.25
N ASP A 45 17.79 0.86 -0.21
CA ASP A 45 17.87 -0.02 -1.37
C ASP A 45 17.00 -1.28 -1.18
N ALA A 46 16.98 -1.82 0.03
CA ALA A 46 16.12 -2.94 0.40
C ALA A 46 15.42 -2.63 1.72
N LEU A 47 14.12 -2.93 1.76
CA LEU A 47 13.32 -2.71 2.97
C LEU A 47 13.66 -3.72 4.05
N ARG A 48 13.50 -3.30 5.30
CA ARG A 48 13.66 -4.11 6.50
C ARG A 48 12.89 -3.48 7.65
N TYR A 49 12.85 -4.16 8.79
CA TYR A 49 12.24 -3.59 10.00
C TYR A 49 12.82 -2.20 10.31
N GLY A 50 11.95 -1.26 10.56
CA GLY A 50 12.33 0.10 10.92
C GLY A 50 12.68 1.02 9.74
N SER A 51 12.70 0.51 8.51
CA SER A 51 12.96 1.35 7.33
C SER A 51 11.97 2.49 7.24
N LEU A 52 12.47 3.68 6.88
CA LEU A 52 11.65 4.86 6.64
C LEU A 52 11.59 5.12 5.14
N LEU A 53 10.38 5.38 4.65
CA LEU A 53 10.13 5.71 3.26
C LEU A 53 9.40 7.04 3.20
N ALA A 54 9.88 7.94 2.36
CA ALA A 54 9.22 9.21 2.11
C ALA A 54 8.70 9.23 0.69
N TYR A 55 7.42 9.56 0.53
CA TYR A 55 6.83 9.74 -0.81
C TYR A 55 6.11 11.06 -0.94
N ARG A 56 5.88 11.41 -2.19
CA ARG A 56 5.06 12.53 -2.59
C ARG A 56 4.00 12.01 -3.56
N LEU A 57 2.78 12.49 -3.40
CA LEU A 57 1.72 12.26 -4.36
C LEU A 57 0.88 13.54 -4.51
N GLU A 58 0.02 13.57 -5.52
CA GLU A 58 -0.85 14.71 -5.75
C GLU A 58 -2.31 14.28 -5.75
N LEU A 59 -3.14 15.02 -5.01
CA LEU A 59 -4.60 14.93 -5.08
C LEU A 59 -5.15 16.31 -5.46
N PHE A 60 -5.89 16.38 -6.56
CA PHE A 60 -6.44 17.64 -7.07
C PHE A 60 -5.37 18.72 -7.24
N ARG A 61 -4.19 18.32 -7.76
CA ARG A 61 -3.01 19.18 -7.94
C ARG A 61 -2.38 19.69 -6.65
N VAL A 62 -2.83 19.18 -5.50
CA VAL A 62 -2.23 19.51 -4.20
C VAL A 62 -1.20 18.47 -3.85
N PRO A 63 0.08 18.85 -3.66
CA PRO A 63 1.10 17.89 -3.26
C PRO A 63 0.89 17.44 -1.81
N ILE A 64 1.02 16.14 -1.60
CA ILE A 64 0.90 15.52 -0.29
C ILE A 64 2.18 14.75 -0.02
N HIS A 65 2.81 15.03 1.12
CA HIS A 65 3.99 14.30 1.57
C HIS A 65 3.58 13.25 2.57
N TRP A 66 4.19 12.07 2.46
CA TRP A 66 3.84 10.92 3.28
C TRP A 66 5.12 10.24 3.76
N LEU A 67 5.26 10.09 5.07
CA LEU A 67 6.36 9.36 5.69
C LEU A 67 5.82 8.06 6.26
N THR A 68 6.42 6.95 5.88
CA THR A 68 6.04 5.61 6.31
C THR A 68 7.21 4.92 7.00
N ARG A 69 6.88 4.06 7.97
CA ARG A 69 7.84 3.17 8.63
C ARG A 69 7.41 1.72 8.44
N ILE A 70 8.38 0.84 8.20
CA ILE A 70 8.14 -0.60 8.22
C ILE A 70 8.05 -1.04 9.68
N ALA A 71 6.85 -1.34 10.13
CA ALA A 71 6.55 -1.66 11.52
C ALA A 71 6.81 -3.14 11.85
N THR A 72 6.64 -4.04 10.88
CA THR A 72 6.98 -5.47 11.02
C THR A 72 7.61 -5.95 9.72
N TRP A 73 8.50 -6.95 9.83
CA TRP A 73 9.21 -7.51 8.70
C TRP A 73 9.51 -8.99 8.92
N HIS A 74 8.74 -9.85 8.27
CA HIS A 74 8.82 -11.31 8.41
C HIS A 74 8.89 -12.00 7.04
N PRO A 75 10.04 -11.90 6.32
CA PRO A 75 10.14 -12.49 4.99
C PRO A 75 10.10 -14.03 5.05
N PRO A 76 9.49 -14.68 4.06
CA PRO A 76 8.73 -14.12 2.94
C PRO A 76 7.22 -14.07 3.20
N ARG A 77 6.79 -14.04 4.45
CA ARG A 77 5.40 -14.25 4.89
C ARG A 77 4.60 -12.97 5.06
N SER A 78 5.20 -11.94 5.63
CA SER A 78 4.45 -10.70 5.90
C SER A 78 5.34 -9.51 6.20
N PHE A 79 4.79 -8.34 5.99
CA PHE A 79 5.31 -7.10 6.55
C PHE A 79 4.16 -6.12 6.73
N ALA A 80 4.39 -5.11 7.55
CA ALA A 80 3.43 -4.04 7.74
C ALA A 80 4.12 -2.69 7.66
N ASP A 81 3.42 -1.73 7.05
CA ASP A 81 3.85 -0.35 7.03
C ASP A 81 2.82 0.52 7.75
N GLU A 82 3.31 1.57 8.42
CA GLU A 82 2.47 2.52 9.12
C GLU A 82 2.85 3.94 8.75
N GLN A 83 1.85 4.80 8.63
CA GLN A 83 2.07 6.21 8.38
C GLN A 83 2.59 6.88 9.65
N ILE A 84 3.75 7.52 9.57
CA ILE A 84 4.28 8.37 10.63
C ILE A 84 3.75 9.79 10.48
N SER A 85 3.74 10.28 9.25
CA SER A 85 3.24 11.61 8.91
C SER A 85 2.58 11.56 7.55
N GLY A 86 1.41 12.16 7.40
CA GLY A 86 0.69 12.14 6.13
C GLY A 86 -0.77 12.54 6.28
N PRO A 87 -1.58 12.24 5.25
CA PRO A 87 -2.95 12.74 5.18
C PRO A 87 -3.94 12.05 6.10
N TYR A 88 -3.63 10.86 6.61
CA TYR A 88 -4.54 10.11 7.44
C TYR A 88 -4.19 10.25 8.93
N PRO A 89 -5.18 10.39 9.83
CA PRO A 89 -4.93 10.28 11.27
C PRO A 89 -4.41 8.92 11.69
N LEU A 90 -4.76 7.87 10.93
CA LEU A 90 -4.26 6.51 11.12
C LEU A 90 -4.16 5.83 9.76
N TRP A 91 -3.05 5.15 9.53
CA TRP A 91 -2.88 4.26 8.37
C TRP A 91 -1.91 3.15 8.74
N GLU A 92 -2.40 1.92 8.77
CA GLU A 92 -1.60 0.72 8.96
C GLU A 92 -1.95 -0.29 7.89
N HIS A 93 -0.97 -0.71 7.12
CA HIS A 93 -1.17 -1.65 6.01
C HIS A 93 -0.35 -2.91 6.27
N THR A 94 -1.04 -4.03 6.46
CA THR A 94 -0.42 -5.34 6.60
C THR A 94 -0.50 -6.08 5.28
N HIS A 95 0.64 -6.64 4.86
CA HIS A 95 0.77 -7.44 3.65
C HIS A 95 1.12 -8.87 4.06
N ARG A 96 0.32 -9.85 3.64
CA ARG A 96 0.58 -11.26 3.92
C ARG A 96 0.68 -12.03 2.62
N PHE A 97 1.62 -12.97 2.60
CA PHE A 97 1.93 -13.80 1.45
C PHE A 97 1.81 -15.26 1.84
N SER A 98 1.06 -16.04 1.08
CA SER A 98 0.85 -17.46 1.35
C SER A 98 1.05 -18.25 0.06
N PRO A 99 1.87 -19.33 0.09
CA PRO A 99 1.99 -20.17 -1.08
C PRO A 99 0.67 -20.91 -1.34
N VAL A 100 0.27 -20.94 -2.61
CA VAL A 100 -0.91 -21.68 -3.07
C VAL A 100 -0.53 -22.47 -4.31
N ASP A 101 -1.42 -23.35 -4.78
CA ASP A 101 -1.17 -24.09 -6.02
C ASP A 101 -1.00 -23.12 -7.20
N GLY A 102 0.17 -23.19 -7.84
CA GLY A 102 0.48 -22.38 -9.01
C GLY A 102 0.93 -20.95 -8.71
N GLY A 103 1.17 -20.59 -7.43
CA GLY A 103 1.63 -19.22 -7.16
C GLY A 103 1.59 -18.81 -5.70
N THR A 104 1.25 -17.54 -5.49
CA THR A 104 1.21 -16.93 -4.18
C THR A 104 -0.06 -16.11 -4.02
N GLU A 105 -0.74 -16.30 -2.90
CA GLU A 105 -1.84 -15.44 -2.50
C GLU A 105 -1.29 -14.25 -1.74
N ILE A 106 -1.68 -13.06 -2.17
CA ILE A 106 -1.33 -11.80 -1.51
C ILE A 106 -2.60 -11.27 -0.84
N TYR A 107 -2.52 -11.06 0.47
CA TYR A 107 -3.61 -10.51 1.26
C TYR A 107 -3.19 -9.16 1.80
N ASP A 108 -3.99 -8.13 1.51
CA ASP A 108 -3.81 -6.77 2.01
C ASP A 108 -4.87 -6.44 3.04
N HIS A 109 -4.45 -5.94 4.18
CA HIS A 109 -5.34 -5.46 5.23
C HIS A 109 -4.91 -4.04 5.62
N VAL A 110 -5.78 -3.08 5.34
CA VAL A 110 -5.52 -1.67 5.68
C VAL A 110 -6.50 -1.22 6.74
N ARG A 111 -5.96 -0.73 7.84
CA ARG A 111 -6.74 -0.10 8.90
C ARG A 111 -6.44 1.40 8.89
N TYR A 112 -7.48 2.22 8.74
CA TYR A 112 -7.27 3.65 8.58
C TYR A 112 -8.40 4.49 9.18
N ARG A 113 -8.06 5.75 9.43
CA ARG A 113 -9.02 6.81 9.79
C ARG A 113 -8.88 7.92 8.77
N VAL A 114 -10.00 8.60 8.49
CA VAL A 114 -9.98 9.74 7.59
C VAL A 114 -10.02 11.05 8.37
N PRO A 115 -9.45 12.14 7.82
CA PRO A 115 -9.56 13.45 8.44
C PRO A 115 -11.00 13.95 8.43
N GLY A 116 -11.31 14.93 9.29
CA GLY A 116 -12.61 15.58 9.32
C GLY A 116 -13.40 15.35 10.61
N GLY A 117 -12.86 14.62 11.58
CA GLY A 117 -13.51 14.39 12.87
C GLY A 117 -14.94 13.87 12.71
N ARG A 118 -15.94 14.64 13.19
CA ARG A 118 -17.36 14.28 13.08
C ARG A 118 -17.86 14.20 11.64
N LEU A 119 -17.19 14.87 10.70
CA LEU A 119 -17.53 14.87 9.28
C LEU A 119 -16.87 13.73 8.52
N ALA A 120 -16.02 12.94 9.18
CA ALA A 120 -15.30 11.84 8.55
C ALA A 120 -16.22 10.87 7.75
N PRO A 121 -17.39 10.45 8.25
CA PRO A 121 -18.27 9.57 7.47
C PRO A 121 -18.73 10.18 6.15
N ALA A 122 -18.94 11.51 6.11
CA ALA A 122 -19.34 12.20 4.88
C ALA A 122 -18.21 12.26 3.85
N VAL A 123 -16.96 12.26 4.29
CA VAL A 123 -15.77 12.27 3.43
C VAL A 123 -15.43 10.83 2.98
N GLN A 124 -15.62 9.85 3.87
CA GLN A 124 -15.23 8.47 3.62
C GLN A 124 -15.94 7.85 2.42
N ARG A 125 -17.26 7.82 2.42
CA ARG A 125 -18.02 7.10 1.40
C ARG A 125 -17.87 7.66 -0.01
N PRO A 126 -18.15 8.97 -0.26
CA PRO A 126 -18.13 9.48 -1.63
C PRO A 126 -16.72 9.74 -2.17
N PHE A 127 -15.71 9.86 -1.29
CA PHE A 127 -14.36 10.28 -1.71
C PHE A 127 -13.29 9.27 -1.35
N VAL A 128 -12.91 9.16 -0.08
CA VAL A 128 -11.74 8.39 0.34
C VAL A 128 -11.90 6.90 0.03
N GLY A 129 -13.04 6.31 0.39
CA GLY A 129 -13.29 4.90 0.12
C GLY A 129 -13.25 4.58 -1.36
N ARG A 130 -13.83 5.43 -2.18
CA ARG A 130 -13.82 5.28 -3.63
C ARG A 130 -12.42 5.41 -4.22
N TRP A 131 -11.64 6.39 -3.76
CA TRP A 131 -10.25 6.57 -4.23
C TRP A 131 -9.39 5.36 -3.86
N LEU A 132 -9.54 4.85 -2.65
CA LEU A 132 -8.79 3.67 -2.22
C LEU A 132 -9.18 2.44 -3.04
N ASP A 133 -10.46 2.25 -3.35
CA ASP A 133 -10.90 1.16 -4.23
C ASP A 133 -10.25 1.27 -5.61
N GLU A 134 -10.24 2.46 -6.21
CA GLU A 134 -9.61 2.68 -7.51
C GLU A 134 -8.10 2.42 -7.46
N ILE A 135 -7.43 2.86 -6.41
CA ILE A 135 -5.99 2.64 -6.24
C ILE A 135 -5.67 1.14 -6.13
N PHE A 136 -6.42 0.42 -5.31
CA PHE A 136 -6.18 -1.01 -5.13
C PHE A 136 -6.62 -1.84 -6.32
N ASP A 137 -7.66 -1.43 -7.05
CA ASP A 137 -8.05 -2.09 -8.30
C ASP A 137 -6.95 -1.94 -9.36
N PHE A 138 -6.39 -0.75 -9.51
CA PHE A 138 -5.25 -0.51 -10.40
C PHE A 138 -4.05 -1.35 -10.00
N ARG A 139 -3.74 -1.37 -8.71
CA ARG A 139 -2.63 -2.14 -8.15
C ARG A 139 -2.77 -3.62 -8.47
N ALA A 140 -3.96 -4.18 -8.27
CA ALA A 140 -4.22 -5.59 -8.56
C ALA A 140 -4.00 -5.92 -10.04
N GLU A 141 -4.45 -5.05 -10.92
CA GLU A 141 -4.26 -5.23 -12.37
C GLU A 141 -2.77 -5.17 -12.75
N ARG A 142 -2.05 -4.21 -12.20
CA ARG A 142 -0.61 -4.07 -12.47
C ARG A 142 0.19 -5.25 -11.93
N LEU A 143 -0.15 -5.74 -10.74
CA LEU A 143 0.51 -6.92 -10.17
C LEU A 143 0.28 -8.15 -11.05
N ARG A 144 -0.92 -8.29 -11.60
CA ARG A 144 -1.22 -9.37 -12.54
C ARG A 144 -0.37 -9.27 -13.80
N GLU A 145 -0.18 -8.07 -14.34
CA GLU A 145 0.66 -7.84 -15.52
C GLU A 145 2.13 -8.12 -15.24
N ILE A 146 2.63 -7.72 -14.07
CA ILE A 146 4.06 -7.81 -13.71
C ILE A 146 4.42 -9.21 -13.19
N LEU A 147 3.58 -9.78 -12.33
CA LEU A 147 3.88 -11.05 -11.65
C LEU A 147 3.09 -12.24 -12.22
N GLY A 148 2.33 -12.02 -13.23
CA GLY A 148 1.56 -13.08 -13.88
C GLY A 148 0.25 -13.34 -13.20
#